data_f5e85580b0fdb858e9db44bca7af0f5d
#
_entry.id   f5e85580b0fdb858e9db44bca7af0f5d
#
_cell.length_a   1.000
_cell.length_b   1.000
_cell.length_c   1.000
_cell.angle_alpha   90.00
_cell.angle_beta   90.00
_cell.angle_gamma   90.00
#
_symmetry.space_group_name_H-M   'P 1'
#
loop_
_entity.id
_entity.type
_entity.pdbx_description
1 polymer ?
#
loop_
_entity_poly.entity_id
_entity_poly.type
_entity_poly.pdbx_seq_one_letter_code
_entity_poly.pdbx_strand_id
1 'polypeptide(L)'
;MSNKLVICGETQHRALKLRIYPSTKQEVLINKTFGCCRQIYNNRLYERNQFYENVIKPAKPEEHTALWKTAHFSSEKEMKAKFPYLAEVSSQALCSATMFAEAAYKNFFASVKGTRAGTQVGKPKFKSKKSHDYSYRECMNVGLIWNERKIKVPKLGLVKFRHGGNKKGKLDFFLRDGANLKSITIRKNPAGEYYAVLLFECEYCHKKKVYEGDENQAIGLDFSPADFYINSDGSSGKNYGYVAQKQANLKKLTKLQRNLMRKQIGSNNREKARVKVAKFEHYIAECRNDWIEKETKRLVSTYQVIGIEDLNLKGMMKFSKNAKNYGDASWGNFVNKLLWKASLNENNCQVIKADRFFASSQICHCCGFKNPITKNLSIRSWTCPECGAEHIRDVNAAINLKENAIKKIGQGVSEFRSVEGVEGLASLALAIVGASDEAENLTGDGQNVFTLI
;
A
#
# COMPACT_ATOMS: atom_id res chain seq x y z
N MET A 1 8.68 27.20 -27.59
CA MET A 1 7.51 27.22 -26.67
C MET A 1 7.25 25.76 -26.27
N SER A 2 7.42 25.37 -25.00
CA SER A 2 7.27 23.99 -24.59
C SER A 2 5.79 23.59 -24.69
N ASN A 3 5.49 22.62 -25.52
CA ASN A 3 4.16 22.00 -25.62
C ASN A 3 3.80 21.35 -24.27
N LYS A 4 3.01 22.04 -23.48
CA LYS A 4 2.51 21.53 -22.20
C LYS A 4 1.14 20.93 -22.43
N LEU A 5 1.03 19.62 -22.25
CA LEU A 5 -0.26 18.95 -22.25
C LEU A 5 -1.06 19.39 -21.00
N VAL A 6 -2.27 19.91 -21.21
CA VAL A 6 -3.19 20.28 -20.12
C VAL A 6 -4.18 19.14 -19.94
N ILE A 7 -4.10 18.44 -18.80
CA ILE A 7 -5.11 17.46 -18.41
C ILE A 7 -5.99 18.14 -17.38
N CYS A 8 -7.23 18.47 -17.74
CA CYS A 8 -8.23 19.07 -16.87
C CYS A 8 -9.40 18.11 -16.66
N GLY A 9 -10.01 18.14 -15.47
CA GLY A 9 -11.29 17.50 -15.19
C GLY A 9 -11.23 16.11 -14.59
N GLU A 10 -10.05 15.56 -14.26
CA GLU A 10 -9.98 14.31 -13.51
C GLU A 10 -10.11 14.55 -12.00
N THR A 11 -11.06 13.88 -11.37
CA THR A 11 -11.18 13.88 -9.91
C THR A 11 -10.06 13.03 -9.30
N GLN A 12 -9.28 13.63 -8.42
CA GLN A 12 -8.18 12.96 -7.76
C GLN A 12 -8.39 12.89 -6.24
N HIS A 13 -7.99 11.75 -5.67
CA HIS A 13 -8.01 11.53 -4.23
C HIS A 13 -6.60 11.62 -3.63
N ARG A 14 -6.47 12.39 -2.55
CA ARG A 14 -5.21 12.55 -1.80
C ARG A 14 -5.44 12.18 -0.34
N ALA A 15 -4.57 11.35 0.22
CA ALA A 15 -4.64 10.93 1.63
C ALA A 15 -3.51 11.53 2.46
N LEU A 16 -3.86 12.18 3.57
CA LEU A 16 -2.92 12.76 4.54
C LEU A 16 -3.00 11.99 5.86
N LYS A 17 -1.94 11.27 6.24
CA LYS A 17 -1.82 10.56 7.52
C LYS A 17 -1.21 11.50 8.57
N LEU A 18 -1.90 11.72 9.67
CA LEU A 18 -1.48 12.54 10.81
C LEU A 18 -1.47 11.70 12.08
N ARG A 19 -0.40 11.81 12.88
CA ARG A 19 -0.39 11.25 14.23
C ARG A 19 -1.29 12.08 15.13
N ILE A 20 -2.25 11.46 15.81
CA ILE A 20 -3.17 12.11 16.73
C ILE A 20 -2.89 11.72 18.17
N TYR A 21 -3.26 12.61 19.09
CA TYR A 21 -3.03 12.48 20.53
C TYR A 21 -4.37 12.68 21.25
N PRO A 22 -5.22 11.64 21.28
CA PRO A 22 -6.49 11.71 21.99
C PRO A 22 -6.28 11.80 23.51
N SER A 23 -7.19 12.46 24.21
CA SER A 23 -7.27 12.42 25.67
C SER A 23 -7.75 11.05 26.14
N THR A 24 -7.59 10.74 27.43
CA THR A 24 -8.04 9.44 28.00
C THR A 24 -9.53 9.17 27.73
N LYS A 25 -10.39 10.20 27.85
CA LYS A 25 -11.83 10.08 27.52
C LYS A 25 -12.05 9.76 26.03
N GLN A 26 -11.31 10.42 25.15
CA GLN A 26 -11.36 10.17 23.71
C GLN A 26 -10.81 8.78 23.35
N GLU A 27 -9.74 8.32 23.99
CA GLU A 27 -9.22 6.96 23.79
C GLU A 27 -10.23 5.87 24.14
N VAL A 28 -10.97 6.05 25.25
CA VAL A 28 -12.05 5.13 25.63
C VAL A 28 -13.10 5.06 24.53
N LEU A 29 -13.57 6.22 24.03
CA LEU A 29 -14.60 6.27 23.01
C LEU A 29 -14.10 5.71 21.66
N ILE A 30 -12.86 6.00 21.27
CA ILE A 30 -12.23 5.42 20.07
C ILE A 30 -12.19 3.88 20.17
N ASN A 31 -11.74 3.34 21.30
CA ASN A 31 -11.67 1.88 21.49
C ASN A 31 -13.06 1.23 21.52
N LYS A 32 -14.08 1.88 22.10
CA LYS A 32 -15.47 1.45 21.99
C LYS A 32 -15.94 1.43 20.53
N THR A 33 -15.66 2.50 19.77
CA THR A 33 -16.03 2.61 18.34
C THR A 33 -15.37 1.49 17.52
N PHE A 34 -14.11 1.16 17.74
CA PHE A 34 -13.47 0.00 17.09
C PHE A 34 -14.20 -1.31 17.39
N GLY A 35 -14.61 -1.51 18.65
CA GLY A 35 -15.37 -2.70 19.06
C GLY A 35 -16.72 -2.80 18.35
N CYS A 36 -17.47 -1.71 18.34
CA CYS A 36 -18.79 -1.62 17.71
C CYS A 36 -18.71 -1.82 16.18
N CYS A 37 -17.78 -1.16 15.51
CA CYS A 37 -17.55 -1.33 14.06
C CYS A 37 -17.16 -2.77 13.70
N ARG A 38 -16.30 -3.41 14.51
CA ARG A 38 -15.93 -4.82 14.32
C ARG A 38 -17.15 -5.72 14.45
N GLN A 39 -18.03 -5.47 15.43
CA GLN A 39 -19.24 -6.24 15.61
C GLN A 39 -20.20 -6.09 14.42
N ILE A 40 -20.46 -4.88 13.96
CA ILE A 40 -21.32 -4.62 12.80
C ILE A 40 -20.75 -5.34 11.56
N TYR A 41 -19.46 -5.17 11.29
CA TYR A 41 -18.78 -5.84 10.18
C TYR A 41 -18.95 -7.37 10.27
N ASN A 42 -18.66 -7.95 11.44
CA ASN A 42 -18.73 -9.40 11.65
C ASN A 42 -20.17 -9.92 11.59
N ASN A 43 -21.14 -9.17 12.12
CA ASN A 43 -22.54 -9.55 12.03
C ASN A 43 -23.00 -9.60 10.57
N ARG A 44 -22.67 -8.61 9.75
CA ARG A 44 -22.95 -8.60 8.32
C ARG A 44 -22.35 -9.82 7.60
N LEU A 45 -21.12 -10.18 7.92
CA LEU A 45 -20.50 -11.39 7.36
C LEU A 45 -21.22 -12.66 7.81
N TYR A 46 -21.57 -12.74 9.08
CA TYR A 46 -22.30 -13.88 9.65
C TYR A 46 -23.64 -14.09 8.94
N GLU A 47 -24.47 -13.05 8.87
CA GLU A 47 -25.79 -13.10 8.22
C GLU A 47 -25.68 -13.51 6.74
N ARG A 48 -24.74 -12.94 6.00
CA ARG A 48 -24.50 -13.32 4.60
C ARG A 48 -24.03 -14.77 4.44
N ASN A 49 -23.17 -15.24 5.33
CA ASN A 49 -22.73 -16.63 5.31
C ASN A 49 -23.89 -17.59 5.65
N GLN A 50 -24.71 -17.25 6.66
CA GLN A 50 -25.88 -18.06 7.01
C GLN A 50 -26.90 -18.10 5.87
N PHE A 51 -27.18 -16.96 5.25
CA PHE A 51 -28.09 -16.91 4.10
C PHE A 51 -27.56 -17.75 2.93
N TYR A 52 -26.27 -17.68 2.65
CA TYR A 52 -25.65 -18.49 1.61
C TYR A 52 -25.77 -19.99 1.92
N GLU A 53 -25.42 -20.46 3.11
CA GLU A 53 -25.41 -21.88 3.46
C GLU A 53 -26.84 -22.47 3.52
N ASN A 54 -27.82 -21.67 4.05
CA ASN A 54 -29.17 -22.17 4.30
C ASN A 54 -30.12 -21.97 3.13
N VAL A 55 -29.91 -20.97 2.27
CA VAL A 55 -30.86 -20.59 1.22
C VAL A 55 -30.25 -20.74 -0.18
N ILE A 56 -29.08 -20.18 -0.40
CA ILE A 56 -28.48 -20.14 -1.76
C ILE A 56 -27.87 -21.48 -2.15
N LYS A 57 -27.07 -22.08 -1.27
CA LYS A 57 -26.32 -23.31 -1.56
C LYS A 57 -27.20 -24.51 -1.88
N PRO A 58 -28.35 -24.73 -1.20
CA PRO A 58 -29.26 -25.83 -1.55
C PRO A 58 -30.13 -25.56 -2.78
N ALA A 59 -30.26 -24.31 -3.23
CA ALA A 59 -31.09 -23.92 -4.37
C ALA A 59 -30.40 -24.17 -5.71
N LYS A 60 -31.17 -24.24 -6.80
CA LYS A 60 -30.62 -24.33 -8.16
C LYS A 60 -29.91 -23.04 -8.56
N PRO A 61 -28.80 -23.14 -9.35
CA PRO A 61 -28.03 -21.96 -9.75
C PRO A 61 -28.84 -20.83 -10.42
N GLU A 62 -29.90 -21.22 -11.15
CA GLU A 62 -30.82 -20.29 -11.85
C GLU A 62 -31.59 -19.40 -10.88
N GLU A 63 -31.91 -19.92 -9.69
CA GLU A 63 -32.69 -19.24 -8.66
C GLU A 63 -31.83 -18.31 -7.78
N HIS A 64 -30.50 -18.46 -7.80
CA HIS A 64 -29.60 -17.72 -6.90
C HIS A 64 -29.78 -16.22 -6.98
N THR A 65 -29.93 -15.64 -8.16
CA THR A 65 -30.09 -14.20 -8.35
C THR A 65 -31.42 -13.68 -7.74
N ALA A 66 -32.48 -14.45 -7.90
CA ALA A 66 -33.79 -14.10 -7.33
C ALA A 66 -33.75 -14.22 -5.80
N LEU A 67 -33.20 -15.29 -5.27
CA LEU A 67 -33.06 -15.53 -3.84
C LEU A 67 -32.19 -14.47 -3.15
N TRP A 68 -31.08 -14.02 -3.77
CA TRP A 68 -30.28 -12.93 -3.20
C TRP A 68 -31.06 -11.61 -3.04
N LYS A 69 -32.08 -11.36 -3.87
CA LYS A 69 -32.94 -10.16 -3.77
C LYS A 69 -33.89 -10.24 -2.56
N THR A 70 -34.21 -11.45 -2.06
CA THR A 70 -35.05 -11.64 -0.86
C THR A 70 -34.24 -11.57 0.43
N ALA A 71 -32.91 -11.50 0.34
CA ALA A 71 -32.06 -11.49 1.50
C ALA A 71 -32.30 -10.24 2.36
N HIS A 72 -32.69 -10.46 3.59
CA HIS A 72 -32.77 -9.41 4.61
C HIS A 72 -31.56 -9.51 5.55
N PHE A 73 -30.86 -8.38 5.71
CA PHE A 73 -29.73 -8.28 6.63
C PHE A 73 -30.00 -7.15 7.62
N SER A 74 -29.65 -7.37 8.88
CA SER A 74 -29.91 -6.41 9.95
C SER A 74 -29.35 -5.02 9.64
N SER A 75 -30.20 -4.01 9.68
CA SER A 75 -29.83 -2.60 9.60
C SER A 75 -29.11 -2.15 10.88
N GLU A 76 -28.41 -1.02 10.83
CA GLU A 76 -27.78 -0.42 12.03
C GLU A 76 -28.82 -0.03 13.08
N LYS A 77 -30.06 0.29 12.67
CA LYS A 77 -31.19 0.58 13.58
C LYS A 77 -31.61 -0.67 14.36
N GLU A 78 -31.79 -1.79 13.67
CA GLU A 78 -32.14 -3.09 14.28
C GLU A 78 -31.01 -3.58 15.19
N MET A 79 -29.76 -3.42 14.74
CA MET A 79 -28.59 -3.76 15.56
C MET A 79 -28.51 -2.93 16.83
N LYS A 80 -28.85 -1.63 16.80
CA LYS A 80 -28.91 -0.78 18.00
C LYS A 80 -30.04 -1.16 18.93
N ALA A 81 -31.19 -1.58 18.41
CA ALA A 81 -32.28 -2.11 19.23
C ALA A 81 -31.86 -3.39 19.95
N LYS A 82 -31.15 -4.29 19.25
CA LYS A 82 -30.63 -5.55 19.82
C LYS A 82 -29.44 -5.32 20.78
N PHE A 83 -28.62 -4.33 20.52
CA PHE A 83 -27.41 -4.01 21.28
C PHE A 83 -27.33 -2.51 21.59
N PRO A 84 -27.97 -2.04 22.68
CA PRO A 84 -28.09 -0.61 22.98
C PRO A 84 -26.79 0.17 23.08
N TYR A 85 -25.68 -0.46 23.48
CA TYR A 85 -24.36 0.18 23.55
C TYR A 85 -23.83 0.66 22.18
N LEU A 86 -24.37 0.17 21.06
CA LEU A 86 -24.02 0.68 19.72
C LEU A 86 -24.49 2.14 19.52
N ALA A 87 -25.43 2.63 20.32
CA ALA A 87 -25.86 4.03 20.29
C ALA A 87 -24.84 5.00 20.91
N GLU A 88 -23.90 4.52 21.72
CA GLU A 88 -22.85 5.34 22.32
C GLU A 88 -21.87 5.89 21.27
N VAL A 89 -21.70 5.18 20.15
CA VAL A 89 -20.74 5.53 19.09
C VAL A 89 -21.43 6.24 17.91
N SER A 90 -20.63 6.78 16.98
CA SER A 90 -21.15 7.45 15.80
C SER A 90 -21.88 6.48 14.87
N SER A 91 -23.09 6.86 14.44
CA SER A 91 -23.87 6.09 13.46
C SER A 91 -23.14 5.98 12.11
N GLN A 92 -22.42 7.02 11.70
CA GLN A 92 -21.64 7.03 10.48
C GLN A 92 -20.50 6.01 10.50
N ALA A 93 -19.83 5.83 11.65
CA ALA A 93 -18.83 4.80 11.81
C ALA A 93 -19.41 3.39 11.64
N LEU A 94 -20.64 3.15 12.18
CA LEU A 94 -21.34 1.87 12.03
C LEU A 94 -21.75 1.62 10.58
N CYS A 95 -22.36 2.62 9.92
CA CYS A 95 -22.69 2.58 8.49
C CYS A 95 -21.45 2.27 7.62
N SER A 96 -20.33 2.96 7.89
CA SER A 96 -19.08 2.69 7.19
C SER A 96 -18.59 1.26 7.38
N ALA A 97 -18.80 0.66 8.57
CA ALA A 97 -18.44 -0.74 8.82
C ALA A 97 -19.28 -1.72 7.99
N THR A 98 -20.59 -1.47 7.83
CA THR A 98 -21.46 -2.23 6.92
C THR A 98 -21.00 -2.10 5.47
N MET A 99 -20.74 -0.87 5.01
CA MET A 99 -20.26 -0.61 3.66
C MET A 99 -18.93 -1.34 3.37
N PHE A 100 -18.01 -1.40 4.34
CA PHE A 100 -16.77 -2.16 4.19
C PHE A 100 -17.00 -3.66 4.08
N ALA A 101 -17.97 -4.24 4.79
CA ALA A 101 -18.32 -5.64 4.66
C ALA A 101 -18.88 -5.95 3.26
N GLU A 102 -19.78 -5.09 2.74
CA GLU A 102 -20.34 -5.23 1.40
C GLU A 102 -19.27 -5.06 0.31
N ALA A 103 -18.40 -4.07 0.46
CA ALA A 103 -17.28 -3.85 -0.47
C ALA A 103 -16.31 -5.04 -0.48
N ALA A 104 -16.07 -5.69 0.65
CA ALA A 104 -15.21 -6.88 0.72
C ALA A 104 -15.80 -8.04 -0.08
N TYR A 105 -17.12 -8.27 -0.02
CA TYR A 105 -17.79 -9.27 -0.86
C TYR A 105 -17.81 -8.89 -2.34
N LYS A 106 -18.09 -7.62 -2.67
CA LYS A 106 -18.03 -7.11 -4.05
C LYS A 106 -16.65 -7.40 -4.66
N ASN A 107 -15.58 -7.07 -3.93
CA ASN A 107 -14.20 -7.32 -4.35
C ASN A 107 -13.88 -8.82 -4.49
N PHE A 108 -14.38 -9.65 -3.59
CA PHE A 108 -14.22 -11.11 -3.68
C PHE A 108 -14.88 -11.66 -4.94
N PHE A 109 -16.14 -11.31 -5.21
CA PHE A 109 -16.84 -11.79 -6.40
C PHE A 109 -16.24 -11.25 -7.70
N ALA A 110 -15.83 -9.98 -7.73
CA ALA A 110 -15.10 -9.42 -8.87
C ALA A 110 -13.76 -10.15 -9.10
N SER A 111 -13.10 -10.57 -8.02
CA SER A 111 -11.87 -11.35 -8.10
C SER A 111 -12.10 -12.75 -8.64
N VAL A 112 -13.19 -13.42 -8.21
CA VAL A 112 -13.58 -14.76 -8.72
C VAL A 112 -13.93 -14.70 -10.21
N LYS A 113 -14.65 -13.64 -10.63
CA LYS A 113 -15.02 -13.39 -12.03
C LYS A 113 -13.86 -12.90 -12.92
N GLY A 114 -12.70 -12.60 -12.34
CA GLY A 114 -11.55 -12.03 -13.08
C GLY A 114 -11.72 -10.57 -13.52
N THR A 115 -12.79 -9.90 -13.10
CA THR A 115 -13.08 -8.49 -13.49
C THR A 115 -12.42 -7.46 -12.57
N ARG A 116 -11.82 -7.92 -11.46
CA ARG A 116 -11.14 -7.03 -10.52
C ARG A 116 -9.73 -6.70 -11.01
N ALA A 117 -9.41 -5.41 -11.11
CA ALA A 117 -8.04 -4.97 -11.32
C ALA A 117 -7.18 -5.27 -10.08
N GLY A 118 -5.98 -5.82 -10.29
CA GLY A 118 -5.02 -6.11 -9.24
C GLY A 118 -5.04 -7.57 -8.74
N THR A 119 -4.47 -7.81 -7.56
CA THR A 119 -4.26 -9.17 -7.03
C THR A 119 -5.57 -9.85 -6.61
N GLN A 120 -5.61 -11.17 -6.76
CA GLN A 120 -6.75 -11.97 -6.33
C GLN A 120 -7.03 -11.80 -4.83
N VAL A 121 -8.31 -11.66 -4.49
CA VAL A 121 -8.80 -11.50 -3.12
C VAL A 121 -9.66 -12.69 -2.74
N GLY A 122 -9.39 -13.27 -1.57
CA GLY A 122 -10.15 -14.38 -1.02
C GLY A 122 -11.47 -13.97 -0.36
N LYS A 123 -12.25 -14.96 0.10
CA LYS A 123 -13.51 -14.74 0.83
C LYS A 123 -13.27 -13.86 2.08
N PRO A 124 -14.13 -12.87 2.36
CA PRO A 124 -13.99 -12.03 3.54
C PRO A 124 -13.92 -12.81 4.85
N LYS A 125 -12.99 -12.44 5.72
CA LYS A 125 -12.79 -13.08 7.03
C LYS A 125 -13.34 -12.21 8.16
N PHE A 126 -13.74 -12.83 9.27
CA PHE A 126 -14.12 -12.12 10.48
C PHE A 126 -12.95 -11.33 11.06
N LYS A 127 -13.22 -10.10 11.49
CA LYS A 127 -12.21 -9.26 12.17
C LYS A 127 -12.02 -9.72 13.60
N SER A 128 -10.77 -9.90 14.01
CA SER A 128 -10.40 -10.33 15.37
C SER A 128 -9.97 -9.17 16.26
N LYS A 129 -10.27 -9.25 17.55
CA LYS A 129 -9.68 -8.34 18.58
C LYS A 129 -8.17 -8.56 18.73
N LYS A 130 -7.68 -9.75 18.38
CA LYS A 130 -6.26 -10.11 18.53
C LYS A 130 -5.35 -9.52 17.46
N SER A 131 -5.90 -8.94 16.37
CA SER A 131 -5.09 -8.34 15.29
C SER A 131 -4.32 -7.10 15.76
N HIS A 132 -4.81 -6.40 16.82
CA HIS A 132 -4.25 -5.15 17.32
C HIS A 132 -4.19 -3.99 16.30
N ASP A 133 -4.70 -4.18 15.09
CA ASP A 133 -4.90 -3.15 14.08
C ASP A 133 -6.40 -2.83 13.98
N TYR A 134 -6.74 -1.58 14.28
CA TYR A 134 -8.12 -1.16 14.37
C TYR A 134 -8.34 0.11 13.57
N SER A 135 -9.47 0.18 12.86
CA SER A 135 -9.86 1.39 12.15
C SER A 135 -11.36 1.56 12.07
N TYR A 136 -11.82 2.82 12.01
CA TYR A 136 -13.17 3.19 11.61
C TYR A 136 -13.13 4.49 10.81
N ARG A 137 -14.14 4.73 9.98
CA ARG A 137 -14.22 5.88 9.09
C ARG A 137 -15.45 6.73 9.39
N GLU A 138 -15.25 8.05 9.36
CA GLU A 138 -16.27 9.08 9.44
C GLU A 138 -16.27 9.89 8.14
N CYS A 139 -17.46 10.09 7.54
CA CYS A 139 -17.61 10.79 6.26
C CYS A 139 -18.37 12.11 6.39
N MET A 140 -19.07 12.35 7.50
CA MET A 140 -19.88 13.55 7.71
C MET A 140 -19.46 14.28 8.99
N ASN A 141 -19.63 15.61 8.99
CA ASN A 141 -19.27 16.48 10.13
C ASN A 141 -17.82 16.33 10.59
N VAL A 142 -16.95 16.03 9.66
CA VAL A 142 -15.49 15.97 9.87
C VAL A 142 -14.84 17.28 9.47
N GLY A 143 -13.71 17.63 10.09
CA GLY A 143 -13.01 18.88 9.78
C GLY A 143 -11.54 18.84 10.15
N LEU A 144 -10.76 19.73 9.50
CA LEU A 144 -9.36 19.96 9.78
C LEU A 144 -9.16 21.42 10.15
N ILE A 145 -8.68 21.68 11.37
CA ILE A 145 -8.30 23.00 11.87
C ILE A 145 -6.78 23.03 11.99
N TRP A 146 -6.14 23.39 10.89
CA TRP A 146 -4.69 23.27 10.77
C TRP A 146 -3.90 24.16 11.73
N ASN A 147 -4.31 25.42 11.85
CA ASN A 147 -3.63 26.40 12.69
C ASN A 147 -3.64 26.00 14.19
N GLU A 148 -4.72 25.36 14.64
CA GLU A 148 -4.84 24.84 15.99
C GLU A 148 -4.28 23.41 16.14
N ARG A 149 -3.86 22.79 15.05
CA ARG A 149 -3.43 21.37 15.02
C ARG A 149 -4.48 20.42 15.60
N LYS A 150 -5.74 20.61 15.20
CA LYS A 150 -6.87 19.81 15.64
C LYS A 150 -7.65 19.26 14.45
N ILE A 151 -8.18 18.05 14.60
CA ILE A 151 -9.20 17.49 13.72
C ILE A 151 -10.53 17.44 14.46
N LYS A 152 -11.62 17.73 13.76
CA LYS A 152 -13.00 17.57 14.26
C LYS A 152 -13.51 16.20 13.82
N VAL A 153 -13.96 15.39 14.79
CA VAL A 153 -14.50 14.04 14.53
C VAL A 153 -15.80 13.90 15.31
N PRO A 154 -16.88 13.38 14.69
CA PRO A 154 -18.17 13.18 15.35
C PRO A 154 -18.03 12.42 16.68
N LYS A 155 -18.78 12.85 17.68
CA LYS A 155 -18.76 12.36 19.08
C LYS A 155 -17.42 12.49 19.81
N LEU A 156 -16.27 12.50 19.13
CA LEU A 156 -14.96 12.74 19.76
C LEU A 156 -14.68 14.22 19.99
N GLY A 157 -15.31 15.12 19.20
CA GLY A 157 -14.99 16.54 19.21
C GLY A 157 -13.64 16.83 18.56
N LEU A 158 -12.87 17.72 19.17
CA LEU A 158 -11.57 18.17 18.67
C LEU A 158 -10.44 17.29 19.22
N VAL A 159 -9.71 16.65 18.33
CA VAL A 159 -8.55 15.79 18.67
C VAL A 159 -7.27 16.45 18.19
N LYS A 160 -6.27 16.55 19.06
CA LYS A 160 -4.95 17.15 18.75
C LYS A 160 -4.16 16.22 17.82
N PHE A 161 -3.42 16.83 16.87
CA PHE A 161 -2.43 16.11 16.06
C PHE A 161 -1.07 16.78 16.12
N ARG A 162 -0.04 16.05 15.76
CA ARG A 162 1.29 16.59 15.49
C ARG A 162 1.71 16.22 14.07
N HIS A 163 2.35 17.14 13.40
CA HIS A 163 3.12 16.85 12.21
C HIS A 163 4.53 17.39 12.40
N GLY A 164 5.52 16.68 11.89
CA GLY A 164 6.93 17.06 12.05
C GLY A 164 7.30 18.20 11.09
N GLY A 165 8.00 19.21 11.64
CA GLY A 165 8.65 20.27 10.90
C GLY A 165 7.77 21.39 10.35
N ASN A 166 8.42 22.42 9.85
CA ASN A 166 7.83 23.64 9.29
C ASN A 166 7.26 23.37 7.89
N LYS A 167 6.12 22.63 7.80
CA LYS A 167 5.59 22.09 6.53
C LYS A 167 4.27 22.74 6.13
N LYS A 168 4.26 24.07 6.05
CA LYS A 168 3.19 24.81 5.39
C LYS A 168 2.96 24.24 3.97
N GLY A 169 4.03 24.05 3.20
CA GLY A 169 3.95 23.49 1.85
C GLY A 169 3.41 22.07 1.72
N LYS A 170 3.41 21.25 2.79
CA LYS A 170 2.76 19.93 2.72
C LYS A 170 1.23 20.05 2.77
N LEU A 171 0.71 20.93 3.61
CA LEU A 171 -0.73 21.20 3.65
C LEU A 171 -1.20 21.88 2.37
N ASP A 172 -0.44 22.87 1.88
CA ASP A 172 -0.76 23.57 0.64
C ASP A 172 -0.90 22.60 -0.54
N PHE A 173 -0.08 21.53 -0.58
CA PHE A 173 -0.24 20.45 -1.55
C PHE A 173 -1.59 19.72 -1.42
N PHE A 174 -2.07 19.44 -0.20
CA PHE A 174 -3.33 18.74 0.02
C PHE A 174 -4.55 19.63 -0.12
N LEU A 175 -4.43 20.93 0.04
CA LEU A 175 -5.53 21.91 -0.02
C LEU A 175 -5.59 22.69 -1.34
N ARG A 176 -4.57 22.59 -2.19
CA ARG A 176 -4.59 23.23 -3.50
C ARG A 176 -5.67 22.58 -4.41
N ASP A 177 -6.01 23.25 -5.47
CA ASP A 177 -6.94 22.77 -6.50
C ASP A 177 -8.36 22.52 -5.95
N GLY A 178 -8.84 23.35 -5.00
CA GLY A 178 -10.18 23.24 -4.44
C GLY A 178 -10.45 21.97 -3.64
N ALA A 179 -9.40 21.40 -3.04
CA ALA A 179 -9.50 20.11 -2.35
C ALA A 179 -10.52 20.11 -1.22
N ASN A 180 -11.43 19.13 -1.24
CA ASN A 180 -12.50 18.95 -0.27
C ASN A 180 -12.23 17.73 0.62
N LEU A 181 -12.38 17.87 1.94
CA LEU A 181 -12.24 16.77 2.89
C LEU A 181 -13.46 15.86 2.85
N LYS A 182 -13.31 14.63 2.34
CA LYS A 182 -14.40 13.65 2.17
C LYS A 182 -14.58 12.74 3.38
N SER A 183 -13.49 12.36 4.06
CA SER A 183 -13.58 11.46 5.21
C SER A 183 -12.35 11.53 6.10
N ILE A 184 -12.51 11.12 7.35
CA ILE A 184 -11.44 10.87 8.30
C ILE A 184 -11.51 9.41 8.75
N THR A 185 -10.42 8.66 8.55
CA THR A 185 -10.28 7.32 9.11
C THR A 185 -9.38 7.37 10.35
N ILE A 186 -9.92 6.98 11.50
CA ILE A 186 -9.15 6.86 12.74
C ILE A 186 -8.59 5.44 12.81
N ARG A 187 -7.28 5.33 13.06
CA ARG A 187 -6.57 4.06 13.19
C ARG A 187 -5.78 3.99 14.49
N LYS A 188 -5.64 2.77 15.00
CA LYS A 188 -4.71 2.44 16.10
C LYS A 188 -3.83 1.30 15.61
N ASN A 189 -2.52 1.51 15.61
CA ASN A 189 -1.57 0.50 15.19
C ASN A 189 -1.22 -0.48 16.35
N PRO A 190 -0.54 -1.61 16.07
CA PRO A 190 -0.10 -2.56 17.09
C PRO A 190 0.82 -1.97 18.17
N ALA A 191 1.50 -0.85 17.87
CA ALA A 191 2.31 -0.11 18.84
C ALA A 191 1.48 0.72 19.84
N GLY A 192 0.14 0.74 19.69
CA GLY A 192 -0.78 1.52 20.52
C GLY A 192 -0.89 2.99 20.15
N GLU A 193 -0.38 3.38 18.97
CA GLU A 193 -0.40 4.75 18.50
C GLU A 193 -1.63 5.04 17.65
N TYR A 194 -2.16 6.26 17.77
CA TYR A 194 -3.36 6.69 17.07
C TYR A 194 -3.00 7.57 15.88
N TYR A 195 -3.68 7.34 14.76
CA TYR A 195 -3.54 8.10 13.52
C TYR A 195 -4.90 8.51 12.97
N ALA A 196 -4.95 9.65 12.30
CA ALA A 196 -6.06 10.05 11.45
C ALA A 196 -5.55 10.08 10.01
N VAL A 197 -6.27 9.42 9.12
CA VAL A 197 -6.06 9.49 7.68
C VAL A 197 -7.20 10.33 7.10
N LEU A 198 -6.84 11.50 6.58
CA LEU A 198 -7.75 12.45 5.96
C LEU A 198 -7.76 12.21 4.46
N LEU A 199 -8.91 11.91 3.89
CA LEU A 199 -9.09 11.75 2.45
C LEU A 199 -9.62 13.04 1.85
N PHE A 200 -8.85 13.63 0.96
CA PHE A 200 -9.24 14.81 0.17
C PHE A 200 -9.58 14.39 -1.25
N GLU A 201 -10.61 14.99 -1.79
CA GLU A 201 -10.96 14.96 -3.20
C GLU A 201 -10.65 16.33 -3.81
N CYS A 202 -9.99 16.37 -4.94
CA CYS A 202 -9.66 17.61 -5.64
C CYS A 202 -9.79 17.41 -7.15
N GLU A 203 -10.13 18.48 -7.84
CA GLU A 203 -10.02 18.53 -9.30
C GLU A 203 -8.56 18.77 -9.66
N TYR A 204 -8.06 17.95 -10.56
CA TYR A 204 -6.66 17.98 -10.93
C TYR A 204 -6.47 18.61 -12.30
N CYS A 205 -5.71 19.68 -12.34
CA CYS A 205 -5.35 20.33 -13.59
C CYS A 205 -3.83 20.56 -13.59
N HIS A 206 -3.10 19.72 -14.33
CA HIS A 206 -1.66 19.87 -14.47
C HIS A 206 -1.23 20.03 -15.94
N LYS A 207 -0.32 20.99 -16.12
CA LYS A 207 0.47 21.09 -17.34
C LYS A 207 1.63 20.12 -17.22
N LYS A 208 1.65 19.06 -18.01
CA LYS A 208 2.75 18.09 -18.06
C LYS A 208 3.71 18.44 -19.19
N LYS A 209 5.00 18.30 -18.95
CA LYS A 209 6.02 18.37 -20.01
C LYS A 209 5.91 17.12 -20.88
N VAL A 210 6.08 17.28 -22.18
CA VAL A 210 6.16 16.15 -23.12
C VAL A 210 7.59 15.63 -23.09
N TYR A 211 7.77 14.30 -23.17
CA TYR A 211 9.09 13.70 -23.34
C TYR A 211 9.60 13.98 -24.75
N GLU A 212 10.76 14.62 -24.85
CA GLU A 212 11.35 15.10 -26.12
C GLU A 212 12.42 14.15 -26.68
N GLY A 213 12.56 12.94 -26.10
CA GLY A 213 13.50 11.94 -26.59
C GLY A 213 14.91 12.04 -26.00
N ASP A 214 15.15 12.90 -25.01
CA ASP A 214 16.44 13.01 -24.34
C ASP A 214 16.72 11.75 -23.49
N GLU A 215 17.64 10.93 -23.96
CA GLU A 215 18.03 9.68 -23.27
C GLU A 215 18.60 9.91 -21.86
N ASN A 216 19.14 11.10 -21.57
CA ASN A 216 19.65 11.44 -20.24
C ASN A 216 18.50 11.64 -19.22
N GLN A 217 17.29 11.84 -19.71
CA GLN A 217 16.09 11.92 -18.88
C GLN A 217 15.37 10.57 -18.72
N ALA A 218 15.97 9.50 -19.21
CA ALA A 218 15.47 8.14 -19.07
C ALA A 218 16.43 7.26 -18.23
N ILE A 219 15.86 6.40 -17.39
CA ILE A 219 16.62 5.47 -16.56
C ILE A 219 15.94 4.10 -16.49
N GLY A 220 16.71 3.03 -16.43
CA GLY A 220 16.24 1.68 -16.13
C GLY A 220 16.65 1.27 -14.71
N LEU A 221 15.77 0.58 -14.01
CA LEU A 221 15.98 0.10 -12.64
C LEU A 221 15.79 -1.42 -12.60
N ASP A 222 16.88 -2.16 -12.46
CA ASP A 222 16.85 -3.61 -12.24
C ASP A 222 16.77 -3.90 -10.74
N PHE A 223 15.81 -4.71 -10.29
CA PHE A 223 15.62 -5.00 -8.87
C PHE A 223 16.73 -5.89 -8.30
N SER A 224 17.42 -5.42 -7.27
CA SER A 224 18.43 -6.17 -6.53
C SER A 224 18.08 -6.26 -5.05
N PRO A 225 17.93 -7.46 -4.46
CA PRO A 225 17.69 -7.59 -3.02
C PRO A 225 18.83 -7.05 -2.16
N ALA A 226 20.07 -7.01 -2.69
CA ALA A 226 21.25 -6.53 -1.98
C ALA A 226 21.39 -5.00 -2.07
N ASP A 227 21.18 -4.46 -3.26
CA ASP A 227 21.44 -3.07 -3.60
C ASP A 227 20.17 -2.24 -3.78
N PHE A 228 19.02 -2.86 -3.55
CA PHE A 228 17.66 -2.39 -3.77
C PHE A 228 17.31 -2.32 -5.27
N TYR A 229 18.12 -1.65 -6.08
CA TYR A 229 18.12 -1.71 -7.54
C TYR A 229 19.51 -1.31 -8.07
N ILE A 230 19.79 -1.72 -9.30
CA ILE A 230 20.91 -1.25 -10.09
C ILE A 230 20.35 -0.38 -11.22
N ASN A 231 20.99 0.76 -11.44
CA ASN A 231 20.64 1.71 -12.50
C ASN A 231 21.31 1.34 -13.83
N SER A 232 20.75 1.88 -14.91
CA SER A 232 21.37 1.81 -16.24
C SER A 232 22.69 2.58 -16.37
N ASP A 233 23.02 3.45 -15.42
CA ASP A 233 24.31 4.14 -15.30
C ASP A 233 25.33 3.37 -14.44
N GLY A 234 25.00 2.17 -13.97
CA GLY A 234 25.83 1.34 -13.09
C GLY A 234 25.76 1.72 -11.60
N SER A 235 25.13 2.81 -11.24
CA SER A 235 24.95 3.17 -9.84
C SER A 235 23.87 2.31 -9.16
N SER A 236 23.83 2.29 -7.83
CA SER A 236 22.86 1.51 -7.07
C SER A 236 21.96 2.35 -6.21
N GLY A 237 20.74 1.87 -5.95
CA GLY A 237 19.79 2.45 -5.01
C GLY A 237 20.14 2.18 -3.55
N LYS A 238 21.30 1.64 -3.25
CA LYS A 238 21.69 1.23 -1.90
C LYS A 238 21.82 2.40 -0.94
N ASN A 239 21.04 2.37 0.12
CA ASN A 239 21.21 3.29 1.22
C ASN A 239 22.18 2.70 2.26
N TYR A 240 23.45 3.05 2.17
CA TYR A 240 24.50 2.54 3.06
C TYR A 240 24.22 2.80 4.54
N GLY A 241 23.64 3.95 4.89
CA GLY A 241 23.26 4.28 6.27
C GLY A 241 22.14 3.35 6.79
N TYR A 242 21.16 3.05 5.95
CA TYR A 242 20.11 2.09 6.27
C TYR A 242 20.66 0.67 6.46
N VAL A 243 21.58 0.23 5.61
CA VAL A 243 22.19 -1.11 5.69
C VAL A 243 22.99 -1.28 6.97
N ALA A 244 23.82 -0.32 7.36
CA ALA A 244 24.56 -0.37 8.63
C ALA A 244 23.63 -0.39 9.83
N GLN A 245 22.60 0.44 9.84
CA GLN A 245 21.58 0.50 10.89
C GLN A 245 20.72 -0.76 10.92
N LYS A 246 20.50 -1.43 9.78
CA LYS A 246 19.71 -2.65 9.66
C LYS A 246 20.24 -3.77 10.57
N GLN A 247 21.55 -4.01 10.60
CA GLN A 247 22.13 -5.06 11.45
C GLN A 247 21.96 -4.77 12.93
N ALA A 248 22.19 -3.52 13.38
CA ALA A 248 21.97 -3.10 14.75
C ALA A 248 20.49 -3.25 15.13
N ASN A 249 19.58 -2.85 14.24
CA ASN A 249 18.14 -2.98 14.44
C ASN A 249 17.71 -4.44 14.55
N LEU A 250 18.24 -5.35 13.73
CA LEU A 250 17.93 -6.79 13.80
C LEU A 250 18.39 -7.39 15.14
N LYS A 251 19.59 -7.08 15.63
CA LYS A 251 20.07 -7.53 16.95
C LYS A 251 19.14 -7.05 18.08
N LYS A 252 18.73 -5.76 18.02
CA LYS A 252 17.81 -5.18 19.00
C LYS A 252 16.42 -5.81 18.94
N LEU A 253 15.87 -6.00 17.76
CA LEU A 253 14.58 -6.65 17.56
C LEU A 253 14.58 -8.08 18.12
N THR A 254 15.58 -8.88 17.77
CA THR A 254 15.75 -10.25 18.30
C THR A 254 15.78 -10.27 19.83
N LYS A 255 16.48 -9.33 20.48
CA LYS A 255 16.51 -9.22 21.95
C LYS A 255 15.12 -8.91 22.52
N LEU A 256 14.36 -8.00 21.87
CA LEU A 256 12.99 -7.67 22.29
C LEU A 256 12.04 -8.85 22.12
N GLN A 257 12.11 -9.56 21.01
CA GLN A 257 11.30 -10.75 20.72
C GLN A 257 11.60 -11.88 21.71
N ARG A 258 12.89 -12.18 21.99
CA ARG A 258 13.27 -13.16 23.02
C ARG A 258 12.70 -12.79 24.40
N ASN A 259 12.73 -11.51 24.76
CA ASN A 259 12.12 -11.06 26.03
C ASN A 259 10.60 -11.27 26.04
N LEU A 260 9.92 -10.99 24.93
CA LEU A 260 8.48 -11.24 24.77
C LEU A 260 8.15 -12.73 24.95
N MET A 261 8.92 -13.62 24.31
CA MET A 261 8.67 -15.07 24.35
C MET A 261 8.84 -15.66 25.77
N ARG A 262 9.70 -15.10 26.60
CA ARG A 262 9.90 -15.52 27.99
C ARG A 262 8.76 -15.11 28.94
N LYS A 263 7.82 -14.27 28.50
CA LYS A 263 6.71 -13.79 29.35
C LYS A 263 5.50 -14.72 29.24
N GLN A 264 4.84 -14.95 30.38
CA GLN A 264 3.64 -15.76 30.47
C GLN A 264 2.52 -15.22 29.53
N ILE A 265 1.91 -16.11 28.78
CA ILE A 265 0.80 -15.79 27.88
C ILE A 265 -0.36 -15.22 28.69
N GLY A 266 -0.97 -14.11 28.22
CA GLY A 266 -2.08 -13.43 28.91
C GLY A 266 -1.66 -12.46 30.01
N SER A 267 -0.38 -12.44 30.43
CA SER A 267 0.06 -11.51 31.48
C SER A 267 0.21 -10.06 30.98
N ASN A 268 0.00 -9.09 31.88
CA ASN A 268 0.24 -7.67 31.59
C ASN A 268 1.71 -7.39 31.21
N ASN A 269 2.65 -8.15 31.76
CA ASN A 269 4.07 -8.02 31.42
C ASN A 269 4.34 -8.49 29.97
N ARG A 270 3.63 -9.53 29.50
CA ARG A 270 3.71 -9.94 28.10
C ARG A 270 3.15 -8.87 27.16
N GLU A 271 2.01 -8.25 27.52
CA GLU A 271 1.43 -7.17 26.73
C GLU A 271 2.37 -5.94 26.65
N LYS A 272 2.99 -5.54 27.78
CA LYS A 272 4.02 -4.49 27.78
C LYS A 272 5.22 -4.84 26.88
N ALA A 273 5.66 -6.09 26.87
CA ALA A 273 6.74 -6.57 26.00
C ALA A 273 6.32 -6.57 24.53
N ARG A 274 5.09 -7.03 24.22
CA ARG A 274 4.51 -6.99 22.86
C ARG A 274 4.50 -5.57 22.31
N VAL A 275 4.03 -4.60 23.07
CA VAL A 275 4.00 -3.19 22.66
C VAL A 275 5.41 -2.66 22.38
N LYS A 276 6.44 -3.08 23.16
CA LYS A 276 7.84 -2.70 22.90
C LYS A 276 8.34 -3.27 21.56
N VAL A 277 8.02 -4.52 21.26
CA VAL A 277 8.34 -5.14 19.96
C VAL A 277 7.66 -4.36 18.86
N ALA A 278 6.33 -4.18 18.92
CA ALA A 278 5.56 -3.49 17.91
C ALA A 278 6.03 -2.04 17.65
N LYS A 279 6.40 -1.30 18.70
CA LYS A 279 6.99 0.05 18.56
C LYS A 279 8.31 0.02 17.79
N PHE A 280 9.12 -0.98 18.05
CA PHE A 280 10.42 -1.08 17.39
C PHE A 280 10.28 -1.55 15.93
N GLU A 281 9.38 -2.49 15.63
CA GLU A 281 9.03 -2.89 14.28
C GLU A 281 8.47 -1.72 13.49
N HIS A 282 7.55 -0.94 14.09
CA HIS A 282 7.05 0.28 13.48
C HIS A 282 8.16 1.30 13.17
N TYR A 283 9.11 1.50 14.09
CA TYR A 283 10.27 2.36 13.85
C TYR A 283 11.09 1.90 12.63
N ILE A 284 11.37 0.60 12.50
CA ILE A 284 12.08 0.04 11.34
C ILE A 284 11.29 0.28 10.05
N ALA A 285 9.98 0.06 10.07
CA ALA A 285 9.11 0.30 8.92
C ALA A 285 9.10 1.78 8.51
N GLU A 286 9.03 2.71 9.46
CA GLU A 286 9.06 4.15 9.18
C GLU A 286 10.43 4.61 8.62
N CYS A 287 11.55 4.07 9.10
CA CYS A 287 12.87 4.34 8.52
C CYS A 287 12.94 3.90 7.04
N ARG A 288 12.41 2.72 6.72
CA ARG A 288 12.32 2.21 5.35
C ARG A 288 11.42 3.09 4.48
N ASN A 289 10.25 3.45 5.00
CA ASN A 289 9.30 4.30 4.31
C ASN A 289 9.85 5.69 4.03
N ASP A 290 10.59 6.30 4.97
CA ASP A 290 11.24 7.60 4.78
C ASP A 290 12.26 7.56 3.63
N TRP A 291 13.07 6.50 3.59
CA TRP A 291 14.01 6.31 2.50
C TRP A 291 13.29 6.13 1.15
N ILE A 292 12.28 5.26 1.08
CA ILE A 292 11.48 5.04 -0.14
C ILE A 292 10.83 6.37 -0.59
N GLU A 293 10.31 7.17 0.33
CA GLU A 293 9.72 8.48 0.01
C GLU A 293 10.74 9.44 -0.60
N LYS A 294 11.94 9.51 -0.04
CA LYS A 294 13.01 10.37 -0.55
C LYS A 294 13.48 9.91 -1.92
N GLU A 295 13.70 8.62 -2.08
CA GLU A 295 14.23 8.03 -3.29
C GLU A 295 13.24 8.11 -4.46
N THR A 296 11.98 7.74 -4.24
CA THR A 296 10.95 7.89 -5.28
C THR A 296 10.72 9.35 -5.66
N LYS A 297 10.86 10.31 -4.72
CA LYS A 297 10.81 11.73 -5.06
C LYS A 297 11.99 12.14 -5.93
N ARG A 298 13.21 11.72 -5.58
CA ARG A 298 14.42 12.00 -6.36
C ARG A 298 14.25 11.51 -7.80
N LEU A 299 13.89 10.24 -7.98
CA LEU A 299 13.74 9.62 -9.31
C LEU A 299 12.73 10.37 -10.19
N VAL A 300 11.52 10.62 -9.70
CA VAL A 300 10.49 11.31 -10.51
C VAL A 300 10.80 12.78 -10.77
N SER A 301 11.64 13.42 -9.93
CA SER A 301 12.07 14.79 -10.16
C SER A 301 13.24 14.91 -11.14
N THR A 302 14.04 13.83 -11.29
CA THR A 302 15.22 13.80 -12.15
C THR A 302 14.89 13.26 -13.54
N TYR A 303 14.08 12.20 -13.63
CA TYR A 303 13.83 11.49 -14.88
C TYR A 303 12.40 11.65 -15.37
N GLN A 304 12.26 11.72 -16.70
CA GLN A 304 10.95 11.71 -17.37
C GLN A 304 10.51 10.28 -17.72
N VAL A 305 11.43 9.35 -17.90
CA VAL A 305 11.14 7.96 -18.22
C VAL A 305 11.88 7.04 -17.25
N ILE A 306 11.13 6.14 -16.61
CA ILE A 306 11.69 5.14 -15.68
C ILE A 306 11.20 3.77 -16.10
N GLY A 307 12.14 2.93 -16.61
CA GLY A 307 11.87 1.53 -16.95
C GLY A 307 12.06 0.61 -15.74
N ILE A 308 11.11 -0.27 -15.46
CA ILE A 308 11.17 -1.25 -14.36
C ILE A 308 10.66 -2.61 -14.80
N GLU A 309 11.02 -3.67 -14.07
CA GLU A 309 10.46 -5.02 -14.28
C GLU A 309 9.06 -5.17 -13.67
N ASP A 310 8.19 -6.00 -14.30
CA ASP A 310 6.91 -6.44 -13.72
C ASP A 310 7.11 -7.72 -12.90
N LEU A 311 7.60 -7.59 -11.68
CA LEU A 311 7.94 -8.71 -10.81
C LEU A 311 6.73 -9.28 -10.07
N ASN A 312 6.58 -10.62 -10.08
CA ASN A 312 5.66 -11.33 -9.21
C ASN A 312 6.27 -11.56 -7.82
N LEU A 313 6.36 -10.49 -7.03
CA LEU A 313 6.97 -10.56 -5.68
C LEU A 313 6.30 -11.58 -4.75
N LYS A 314 4.98 -11.76 -4.84
CA LYS A 314 4.27 -12.76 -4.02
C LYS A 314 4.71 -14.18 -4.36
N GLY A 315 4.89 -14.48 -5.64
CA GLY A 315 5.45 -15.76 -6.09
C GLY A 315 6.91 -15.92 -5.64
N MET A 316 7.72 -14.89 -5.81
CA MET A 316 9.12 -14.91 -5.38
C MET A 316 9.26 -15.12 -3.87
N MET A 317 8.45 -14.47 -3.04
CA MET A 317 8.46 -14.67 -1.59
C MET A 317 7.99 -16.08 -1.19
N LYS A 318 7.04 -16.67 -1.93
CA LYS A 318 6.51 -18.01 -1.61
C LYS A 318 7.52 -19.13 -1.89
N PHE A 319 8.31 -19.00 -2.96
CA PHE A 319 9.16 -20.08 -3.47
C PHE A 319 10.67 -19.84 -3.30
N SER A 320 11.10 -18.67 -2.82
CA SER A 320 12.51 -18.33 -2.71
C SER A 320 13.05 -18.49 -1.29
N LYS A 321 14.27 -19.02 -1.17
CA LYS A 321 15.05 -19.00 0.07
C LYS A 321 15.35 -17.56 0.56
N ASN A 322 15.25 -16.56 -0.33
CA ASN A 322 15.47 -15.14 -0.05
C ASN A 322 14.18 -14.37 0.30
N ALA A 323 13.08 -15.04 0.62
CA ALA A 323 11.77 -14.43 0.90
C ALA A 323 11.84 -13.25 1.89
N LYS A 324 12.65 -13.40 2.96
CA LYS A 324 12.89 -12.35 3.95
C LYS A 324 13.50 -11.09 3.33
N ASN A 325 14.49 -11.24 2.46
CA ASN A 325 15.16 -10.10 1.81
C ASN A 325 14.21 -9.37 0.85
N TYR A 326 13.35 -10.11 0.12
CA TYR A 326 12.31 -9.52 -0.74
C TYR A 326 11.26 -8.75 0.07
N GLY A 327 10.80 -9.30 1.19
CA GLY A 327 9.89 -8.63 2.12
C GLY A 327 10.53 -7.37 2.72
N ASP A 328 11.77 -7.47 3.18
CA ASP A 328 12.53 -6.35 3.75
C ASP A 328 12.78 -5.22 2.73
N ALA A 329 12.97 -5.54 1.46
CA ALA A 329 13.16 -4.54 0.41
C ALA A 329 11.89 -3.71 0.18
N SER A 330 10.70 -4.27 0.40
CA SER A 330 9.42 -3.60 0.16
C SER A 330 9.30 -3.00 -1.26
N TRP A 331 9.81 -3.72 -2.27
CA TRP A 331 9.82 -3.27 -3.66
C TRP A 331 8.44 -2.89 -4.18
N GLY A 332 7.39 -3.66 -3.82
CA GLY A 332 6.02 -3.33 -4.20
C GLY A 332 5.56 -1.97 -3.68
N ASN A 333 5.93 -1.60 -2.44
CA ASN A 333 5.64 -0.28 -1.89
C ASN A 333 6.42 0.82 -2.63
N PHE A 334 7.69 0.57 -2.97
CA PHE A 334 8.49 1.49 -3.78
C PHE A 334 7.84 1.74 -5.15
N VAL A 335 7.49 0.69 -5.89
CA VAL A 335 6.84 0.80 -7.21
C VAL A 335 5.51 1.55 -7.13
N ASN A 336 4.66 1.22 -6.14
CA ASN A 336 3.39 1.91 -5.95
C ASN A 336 3.58 3.42 -5.68
N LYS A 337 4.56 3.77 -4.84
CA LYS A 337 4.89 5.18 -4.56
C LYS A 337 5.50 5.89 -5.77
N LEU A 338 6.33 5.17 -6.52
CA LEU A 338 6.92 5.70 -7.75
C LEU A 338 5.84 6.04 -8.77
N LEU A 339 4.92 5.10 -9.05
CA LEU A 339 3.77 5.29 -9.94
C LEU A 339 2.88 6.46 -9.48
N TRP A 340 2.54 6.49 -8.19
CA TRP A 340 1.71 7.55 -7.63
C TRP A 340 2.38 8.94 -7.74
N LYS A 341 3.67 9.04 -7.43
CA LYS A 341 4.40 10.32 -7.57
C LYS A 341 4.58 10.73 -9.01
N ALA A 342 4.83 9.78 -9.90
CA ALA A 342 4.92 10.04 -11.34
C ALA A 342 3.61 10.62 -11.87
N SER A 343 2.46 10.08 -11.45
CA SER A 343 1.15 10.61 -11.86
C SER A 343 0.90 12.05 -11.40
N LEU A 344 1.55 12.49 -10.32
CA LEU A 344 1.43 13.84 -9.75
C LEU A 344 2.50 14.82 -10.21
N ASN A 345 3.57 14.35 -10.86
CA ASN A 345 4.73 15.18 -11.16
C ASN A 345 4.52 16.01 -12.44
N GLU A 346 4.84 17.29 -12.34
CA GLU A 346 4.78 18.25 -13.46
C GLU A 346 5.81 17.95 -14.56
N ASN A 347 6.88 17.21 -14.26
CA ASN A 347 7.87 16.75 -15.24
C ASN A 347 7.35 15.68 -16.19
N ASN A 348 6.08 15.26 -16.06
CA ASN A 348 5.49 14.16 -16.83
C ASN A 348 6.33 12.87 -16.76
N CYS A 349 6.83 12.54 -15.57
CA CYS A 349 7.55 11.30 -15.38
C CYS A 349 6.63 10.11 -15.69
N GLN A 350 7.06 9.24 -16.56
CA GLN A 350 6.36 8.02 -16.95
C GLN A 350 7.14 6.81 -16.40
N VAL A 351 6.44 5.94 -15.67
CA VAL A 351 7.01 4.70 -15.15
C VAL A 351 6.47 3.57 -16.01
N ILE A 352 7.35 2.95 -16.80
CA ILE A 352 7.00 1.89 -17.75
C ILE A 352 7.47 0.54 -17.19
N LYS A 353 6.52 -0.37 -17.05
CA LYS A 353 6.84 -1.76 -16.73
C LYS A 353 7.18 -2.52 -17.99
N ALA A 354 8.28 -3.25 -17.97
CA ALA A 354 8.58 -4.24 -18.98
C ALA A 354 7.55 -5.38 -18.93
N ASP A 355 7.39 -6.10 -20.04
CA ASP A 355 6.52 -7.27 -20.04
C ASP A 355 7.03 -8.33 -19.07
N ARG A 356 6.11 -9.07 -18.43
CA ARG A 356 6.43 -10.01 -17.35
C ARG A 356 7.53 -11.02 -17.70
N PHE A 357 7.64 -11.39 -18.95
CA PHE A 357 8.61 -12.37 -19.44
C PHE A 357 9.72 -11.71 -20.28
N PHE A 358 9.87 -10.39 -20.21
CA PHE A 358 10.97 -9.69 -20.85
C PHE A 358 12.29 -10.13 -20.24
N ALA A 359 13.17 -10.70 -21.07
CA ALA A 359 14.41 -11.31 -20.65
C ALA A 359 15.54 -10.27 -20.47
N SER A 360 15.30 -9.23 -19.66
CA SER A 360 16.20 -8.06 -19.47
C SER A 360 17.65 -8.45 -19.24
N SER A 361 17.91 -9.44 -18.38
CA SER A 361 19.27 -9.90 -18.04
C SER A 361 19.90 -10.85 -19.05
N GLN A 362 19.14 -11.33 -20.07
CA GLN A 362 19.66 -12.28 -21.06
C GLN A 362 19.96 -11.63 -22.42
N ILE A 363 19.45 -10.45 -22.67
CA ILE A 363 19.60 -9.72 -23.93
C ILE A 363 20.86 -8.85 -23.83
N CYS A 364 21.76 -8.95 -24.82
CA CYS A 364 22.86 -8.01 -24.97
C CYS A 364 22.29 -6.65 -25.39
N HIS A 365 22.55 -5.59 -24.61
CA HIS A 365 22.06 -4.26 -24.95
C HIS A 365 22.73 -3.66 -26.19
N CYS A 366 23.93 -4.17 -26.58
CA CYS A 366 24.64 -3.67 -27.78
C CYS A 366 24.09 -4.24 -29.09
N CYS A 367 23.83 -5.55 -29.16
CA CYS A 367 23.47 -6.21 -30.43
C CYS A 367 22.12 -6.96 -30.38
N GLY A 368 21.46 -7.04 -29.21
CA GLY A 368 20.19 -7.75 -29.08
C GLY A 368 20.30 -9.28 -28.97
N PHE A 369 21.51 -9.86 -29.03
CA PHE A 369 21.70 -11.30 -28.89
C PHE A 369 21.18 -11.80 -27.53
N LYS A 370 20.40 -12.88 -27.54
CA LYS A 370 19.85 -13.49 -26.32
C LYS A 370 20.74 -14.63 -25.85
N ASN A 371 21.45 -14.41 -24.73
CA ASN A 371 22.35 -15.40 -24.12
C ASN A 371 21.63 -16.22 -23.05
N PRO A 372 21.30 -17.51 -23.29
CA PRO A 372 20.59 -18.36 -22.31
C PRO A 372 21.39 -18.67 -21.04
N ILE A 373 22.73 -18.59 -21.10
CA ILE A 373 23.63 -18.91 -19.98
C ILE A 373 23.36 -17.96 -18.80
N THR A 374 22.98 -16.72 -19.06
CA THR A 374 22.69 -15.70 -18.04
C THR A 374 21.40 -15.94 -17.24
N LYS A 375 20.64 -17.00 -17.55
CA LYS A 375 19.58 -17.52 -16.66
C LYS A 375 20.16 -17.96 -15.32
N ASN A 376 21.39 -18.43 -15.30
CA ASN A 376 22.07 -18.76 -14.07
C ASN A 376 22.38 -17.48 -13.27
N LEU A 377 21.74 -17.35 -12.12
CA LEU A 377 21.87 -16.16 -11.26
C LEU A 377 23.28 -15.98 -10.65
N SER A 378 24.12 -16.98 -10.68
CA SER A 378 25.50 -16.89 -10.19
C SER A 378 26.43 -16.17 -11.19
N ILE A 379 26.04 -16.10 -12.46
CA ILE A 379 26.82 -15.38 -13.50
C ILE A 379 26.54 -13.88 -13.34
N ARG A 380 27.55 -13.13 -12.90
CA ARG A 380 27.45 -11.69 -12.68
C ARG A 380 28.01 -10.84 -13.79
N SER A 381 29.02 -11.39 -14.53
CA SER A 381 29.58 -10.78 -15.70
C SER A 381 29.67 -11.80 -16.83
N TRP A 382 29.57 -11.33 -18.06
CA TRP A 382 29.63 -12.18 -19.25
C TRP A 382 30.01 -11.38 -20.48
N THR A 383 30.62 -12.06 -21.44
CA THR A 383 30.98 -11.50 -22.74
C THR A 383 29.95 -11.99 -23.78
N CYS A 384 29.46 -11.09 -24.60
CA CYS A 384 28.52 -11.44 -25.67
C CYS A 384 29.24 -12.27 -26.75
N PRO A 385 28.74 -13.49 -27.07
CA PRO A 385 29.40 -14.31 -28.08
C PRO A 385 29.25 -13.76 -29.51
N GLU A 386 28.24 -12.89 -29.74
CA GLU A 386 27.96 -12.32 -31.05
C GLU A 386 28.78 -11.06 -31.34
N CYS A 387 28.83 -10.10 -30.40
CA CYS A 387 29.49 -8.80 -30.63
C CYS A 387 30.71 -8.56 -29.75
N GLY A 388 31.08 -9.49 -28.88
CA GLY A 388 32.27 -9.38 -28.02
C GLY A 388 32.13 -8.38 -26.85
N ALA A 389 31.01 -7.69 -26.68
CA ALA A 389 30.82 -6.72 -25.61
C ALA A 389 30.81 -7.40 -24.23
N GLU A 390 31.52 -6.80 -23.27
CA GLU A 390 31.52 -7.25 -21.88
C GLU A 390 30.39 -6.59 -21.09
N HIS A 391 29.70 -7.39 -20.28
CA HIS A 391 28.52 -6.95 -19.55
C HIS A 391 28.63 -7.31 -18.07
N ILE A 392 28.31 -6.36 -17.21
CA ILE A 392 27.82 -6.63 -15.85
C ILE A 392 26.32 -6.91 -15.97
N ARG A 393 25.89 -8.10 -15.59
CA ARG A 393 24.54 -8.63 -15.82
C ARG A 393 23.42 -7.69 -15.38
N ASP A 394 23.51 -7.17 -14.16
CA ASP A 394 22.46 -6.34 -13.57
C ASP A 394 22.44 -4.93 -14.22
N VAL A 395 23.61 -4.39 -14.62
CA VAL A 395 23.71 -3.13 -15.40
C VAL A 395 23.13 -3.31 -16.80
N ASN A 396 23.49 -4.40 -17.49
CA ASN A 396 22.95 -4.74 -18.80
C ASN A 396 21.41 -4.88 -18.75
N ALA A 397 20.88 -5.52 -17.70
CA ALA A 397 19.43 -5.61 -17.49
C ALA A 397 18.78 -4.23 -17.33
N ALA A 398 19.37 -3.35 -16.54
CA ALA A 398 18.88 -2.00 -16.35
C ALA A 398 18.91 -1.16 -17.64
N ILE A 399 19.95 -1.30 -18.47
CA ILE A 399 20.01 -0.64 -19.80
C ILE A 399 18.87 -1.15 -20.70
N ASN A 400 18.68 -2.48 -20.77
CA ASN A 400 17.57 -3.06 -21.54
C ASN A 400 16.20 -2.59 -21.08
N LEU A 401 16.01 -2.38 -19.76
CA LEU A 401 14.77 -1.83 -19.21
C LEU A 401 14.57 -0.37 -19.60
N LYS A 402 15.62 0.44 -19.61
CA LYS A 402 15.60 1.83 -20.10
C LYS A 402 15.18 1.88 -21.57
N GLU A 403 15.85 1.12 -22.43
CA GLU A 403 15.57 1.09 -23.87
C GLU A 403 14.16 0.57 -24.18
N ASN A 404 13.71 -0.48 -23.49
CA ASN A 404 12.35 -1.00 -23.61
C ASN A 404 11.32 0.07 -23.24
N ALA A 405 11.57 0.86 -22.18
CA ALA A 405 10.68 1.93 -21.77
C ALA A 405 10.61 3.07 -22.82
N ILE A 406 11.75 3.50 -23.34
CA ILE A 406 11.81 4.52 -24.40
C ILE A 406 11.07 4.04 -25.66
N LYS A 407 11.32 2.78 -26.08
CA LYS A 407 10.65 2.18 -27.25
C LYS A 407 9.14 2.13 -27.08
N LYS A 408 8.63 1.72 -25.92
CA LYS A 408 7.19 1.69 -25.62
C LYS A 408 6.55 3.08 -25.70
N ILE A 409 7.22 4.11 -25.22
CA ILE A 409 6.73 5.50 -25.33
C ILE A 409 6.70 5.95 -26.78
N GLY A 410 7.75 5.71 -27.55
CA GLY A 410 7.83 6.06 -28.97
C GLY A 410 6.78 5.37 -29.86
N GLN A 411 6.32 4.19 -29.45
CA GLN A 411 5.24 3.45 -30.13
C GLN A 411 3.83 3.90 -29.72
N GLY A 412 3.70 4.96 -28.92
CA GLY A 412 2.39 5.44 -28.43
C GLY A 412 1.71 4.51 -27.41
N VAL A 413 2.42 3.48 -26.95
CA VAL A 413 1.96 2.60 -25.87
C VAL A 413 2.22 3.32 -24.54
N SER A 414 1.46 4.39 -24.30
CA SER A 414 1.29 4.86 -22.94
C SER A 414 0.44 3.83 -22.22
N GLU A 415 1.03 2.93 -21.44
CA GLU A 415 0.31 2.12 -20.45
C GLU A 415 -0.23 2.99 -19.31
N PHE A 416 -0.62 4.21 -19.60
CA PHE A 416 -1.63 4.92 -18.86
C PHE A 416 -3.00 4.32 -19.23
N ARG A 417 -3.22 3.07 -18.93
CA ARG A 417 -4.54 2.70 -18.48
C ARG A 417 -4.70 3.46 -17.17
N SER A 418 -5.31 4.65 -17.27
CA SER A 418 -6.10 5.17 -16.17
C SER A 418 -6.79 3.94 -15.60
N VAL A 419 -6.56 3.66 -14.33
CA VAL A 419 -7.37 2.66 -13.62
C VAL A 419 -8.77 3.24 -13.73
N GLU A 420 -9.49 2.87 -14.78
CA GLU A 420 -10.89 3.18 -14.97
C GLU A 420 -11.62 2.53 -13.80
N GLY A 421 -12.04 3.37 -12.90
CA GLY A 421 -12.72 3.04 -11.67
C GLY A 421 -12.16 3.90 -10.56
N VAL A 422 -12.77 5.06 -10.34
CA VAL A 422 -12.49 6.01 -9.24
C VAL A 422 -12.46 5.31 -7.86
N GLU A 423 -13.07 4.12 -7.74
CA GLU A 423 -12.98 3.24 -6.58
C GLU A 423 -11.59 2.59 -6.42
N GLY A 424 -10.82 2.42 -7.48
CA GLY A 424 -9.46 1.84 -7.44
C GLY A 424 -8.40 2.79 -6.86
N LEU A 425 -8.51 4.09 -7.12
CA LEU A 425 -7.55 5.08 -6.61
C LEU A 425 -7.79 5.41 -5.12
N ALA A 426 -9.04 5.42 -4.67
CA ALA A 426 -9.35 5.50 -3.24
C ALA A 426 -8.89 4.24 -2.50
N SER A 427 -9.00 3.06 -3.12
CA SER A 427 -8.43 1.81 -2.64
C SER A 427 -6.89 1.81 -2.69
N LEU A 428 -6.29 2.41 -3.72
CA LEU A 428 -4.83 2.56 -3.84
C LEU A 428 -4.28 3.60 -2.83
N ALA A 429 -4.97 4.71 -2.62
CA ALA A 429 -4.62 5.68 -1.58
C ALA A 429 -4.80 5.09 -0.17
N LEU A 430 -5.82 4.25 0.04
CA LEU A 430 -6.01 3.47 1.26
C LEU A 430 -5.01 2.31 1.35
N ALA A 431 -4.65 1.66 0.24
CA ALA A 431 -3.62 0.63 0.18
C ALA A 431 -2.21 1.20 0.37
N ILE A 432 -1.92 2.40 -0.13
CA ILE A 432 -0.63 3.09 0.12
C ILE A 432 -0.50 3.45 1.61
N VAL A 433 -1.60 3.76 2.28
CA VAL A 433 -1.64 3.98 3.73
C VAL A 433 -1.70 2.66 4.50
N GLY A 434 -2.22 1.58 3.88
CA GLY A 434 -2.35 0.24 4.46
C GLY A 434 -1.25 -0.75 4.08
N ALA A 435 -0.50 -0.52 3.00
CA ALA A 435 0.52 -1.45 2.51
C ALA A 435 1.74 -1.60 3.44
N SER A 436 1.93 -0.67 4.39
CA SER A 436 2.84 -0.89 5.51
C SER A 436 2.36 -2.02 6.45
N ASP A 437 1.07 -2.35 6.40
CA ASP A 437 0.42 -3.29 7.31
C ASP A 437 0.06 -4.63 6.63
N GLU A 438 -0.02 -4.70 5.28
CA GLU A 438 -0.25 -5.98 4.58
C GLU A 438 0.97 -6.92 4.61
N ALA A 439 2.17 -6.40 4.78
CA ALA A 439 3.34 -7.23 5.05
C ALA A 439 3.29 -7.89 6.44
N GLU A 440 2.54 -7.31 7.39
CA GLU A 440 2.31 -7.87 8.72
C GLU A 440 1.11 -8.82 8.77
N ASN A 441 0.13 -8.71 7.84
CA ASN A 441 -1.04 -9.59 7.79
C ASN A 441 -0.78 -10.97 7.13
N LEU A 442 0.40 -11.22 6.59
CA LEU A 442 0.82 -12.55 6.11
C LEU A 442 1.25 -13.49 7.25
N THR A 443 1.31 -13.00 8.49
CA THR A 443 1.59 -13.82 9.69
C THR A 443 0.33 -14.22 10.47
N GLY A 444 -0.84 -14.11 9.87
CA GLY A 444 -2.16 -14.29 10.51
C GLY A 444 -2.66 -15.72 10.67
N ASP A 445 -1.86 -16.75 10.52
CA ASP A 445 -2.13 -18.08 11.03
C ASP A 445 -1.06 -18.44 12.06
N GLY A 446 -1.44 -18.24 13.30
CA GLY A 446 -0.60 -18.52 14.47
C GLY A 446 -0.42 -20.01 14.71
N GLN A 447 0.32 -20.66 13.87
CA GLN A 447 1.07 -21.91 14.14
C GLN A 447 2.05 -22.09 12.97
N ASN A 448 3.35 -22.07 13.28
CA ASN A 448 4.46 -22.41 12.38
C ASN A 448 5.21 -21.30 11.63
N VAL A 449 5.55 -20.19 12.27
CA VAL A 449 6.71 -19.39 11.80
C VAL A 449 7.68 -19.08 12.96
N PHE A 450 7.86 -20.01 13.87
CA PHE A 450 8.91 -19.92 14.90
C PHE A 450 9.88 -21.10 14.82
N THR A 451 10.36 -21.38 13.62
CA THR A 451 11.59 -22.17 13.49
C THR A 451 12.42 -21.46 12.46
N LEU A 452 13.19 -20.46 12.89
CA LEU A 452 14.46 -20.12 12.29
C LEU A 452 15.26 -19.24 13.23
N ILE A 453 16.29 -19.84 13.67
CA ILE A 453 17.51 -19.37 14.29
C ILE A 453 18.02 -18.06 13.69
#